data_fd90d2747f0cb5f7b783e3210e52c13c
#
_entry.id   fd90d2747f0cb5f7b783e3210e52c13c
#
_cell.length_a   1.000
_cell.length_b   1.000
_cell.length_c   1.000
_cell.angle_alpha   90.00
_cell.angle_beta   90.00
_cell.angle_gamma   90.00
#
_symmetry.space_group_name_H-M   'P 1'
#
loop_
_entity.id
_entity.type
_entity.pdbx_description
1 polymer ?
#
loop_
_entity_poly.entity_id
_entity_poly.type
_entity_poly.pdbx_seq_one_letter_code
_entity_poly.pdbx_strand_id
1 'polypeptide(L)'
;GRNMKQNTVVIGLTGQTGAGKSTVGESLLRRGAAWVDADLIAHDVADNEKVCLADLALEFTIDILNVDGTLNRKKLADIVFHDKAKLRRLNEIIFPYIIRAIEAELARLRAEGHHYIVLDAPTLFESGCDRYCDVIISVVADEQLRLQRILGRDGLTHEEAEARIQAQHRESYYVRRSDFVIENNDTVDTLCLKVAEVMSRIETGERPRQQRQAEEAQQEARH
;
A
#
# COMPACT_ATOMS: atom_id res chain seq x y z
N GLY A 1 9.49 -27.18 -26.26
CA GLY A 1 9.22 -26.84 -24.90
C GLY A 1 8.09 -25.84 -24.82
N ARG A 2 6.91 -26.23 -24.29
CA ARG A 2 5.84 -25.29 -24.03
C ARG A 2 6.33 -24.32 -22.97
N ASN A 3 6.53 -23.05 -23.35
CA ASN A 3 6.70 -21.97 -22.41
C ASN A 3 5.45 -21.90 -21.51
N MET A 4 5.50 -22.56 -20.36
CA MET A 4 4.54 -22.27 -19.31
C MET A 4 4.85 -20.85 -18.84
N LYS A 5 4.05 -19.89 -19.28
CA LYS A 5 4.04 -18.56 -18.68
C LYS A 5 3.75 -18.76 -17.20
N GLN A 6 4.76 -18.61 -16.35
CA GLN A 6 4.52 -18.54 -14.91
C GLN A 6 3.60 -17.35 -14.69
N ASN A 7 2.35 -17.63 -14.32
CA ASN A 7 1.41 -16.58 -13.99
C ASN A 7 1.84 -15.94 -12.68
N THR A 8 2.45 -14.78 -12.77
CA THR A 8 2.76 -13.96 -11.61
C THR A 8 1.46 -13.50 -10.95
N VAL A 9 1.36 -13.66 -9.65
CA VAL A 9 0.26 -13.14 -8.83
C VAL A 9 0.76 -11.93 -8.06
N VAL A 10 0.13 -10.79 -8.26
CA VAL A 10 0.39 -9.58 -7.49
C VAL A 10 -0.54 -9.55 -6.29
N ILE A 11 0.05 -9.59 -5.10
CA ILE A 11 -0.64 -9.53 -3.81
C ILE A 11 -0.55 -8.10 -3.29
N GLY A 12 -1.67 -7.40 -3.25
CA GLY A 12 -1.74 -6.11 -2.55
C GLY A 12 -1.76 -6.34 -1.05
N LEU A 13 -0.90 -5.63 -0.33
CA LEU A 13 -0.85 -5.68 1.13
C LEU A 13 -1.08 -4.30 1.69
N THR A 14 -2.15 -4.16 2.45
CA THR A 14 -2.53 -2.91 3.10
C THR A 14 -3.09 -3.19 4.48
N GLY A 15 -3.58 -2.18 5.16
CA GLY A 15 -4.19 -2.35 6.46
C GLY A 15 -4.16 -1.11 7.31
N GLN A 16 -4.67 -1.25 8.50
CA GLN A 16 -4.73 -0.17 9.49
C GLN A 16 -3.36 0.06 10.13
N THR A 17 -3.06 1.32 10.45
CA THR A 17 -1.86 1.68 11.22
C THR A 17 -1.82 0.91 12.55
N GLY A 18 -0.69 0.31 12.87
CA GLY A 18 -0.50 -0.48 14.09
C GLY A 18 -1.13 -1.87 14.07
N ALA A 19 -1.69 -2.30 12.94
CA ALA A 19 -2.31 -3.63 12.83
C ALA A 19 -1.30 -4.78 12.66
N GLY A 20 -0.03 -4.49 12.33
CA GLY A 20 0.99 -5.52 12.14
C GLY A 20 1.20 -5.94 10.70
N LYS A 21 0.94 -5.06 9.75
CA LYS A 21 1.15 -5.27 8.31
C LYS A 21 2.56 -5.73 8.00
N SER A 22 3.58 -5.17 8.65
CA SER A 22 4.98 -5.53 8.44
C SER A 22 5.30 -6.98 8.78
N THR A 23 4.70 -7.52 9.83
CA THR A 23 4.89 -8.92 10.21
C THR A 23 4.28 -9.87 9.17
N VAL A 24 3.10 -9.53 8.66
CA VAL A 24 2.49 -10.27 7.53
C VAL A 24 3.40 -10.19 6.31
N GLY A 25 3.91 -9.02 5.99
CA GLY A 25 4.84 -8.80 4.88
C GLY A 25 6.10 -9.63 4.98
N GLU A 26 6.73 -9.66 6.14
CA GLU A 26 7.91 -10.50 6.39
C GLU A 26 7.62 -11.99 6.18
N SER A 27 6.45 -12.47 6.59
CA SER A 27 6.02 -13.83 6.37
C SER A 27 5.88 -14.15 4.87
N LEU A 28 5.35 -13.23 4.08
CA LEU A 28 5.24 -13.39 2.63
C LEU A 28 6.62 -13.40 1.95
N LEU A 29 7.54 -12.56 2.40
CA LEU A 29 8.92 -12.53 1.90
C LEU A 29 9.65 -13.85 2.16
N ARG A 30 9.48 -14.44 3.34
CA ARG A 30 10.07 -15.74 3.67
C ARG A 30 9.52 -16.86 2.78
N ARG A 31 8.34 -16.68 2.21
CA ARG A 31 7.74 -17.61 1.25
C ARG A 31 8.22 -17.38 -0.19
N GLY A 32 9.17 -16.48 -0.39
CA GLY A 32 9.81 -16.22 -1.66
C GLY A 32 9.14 -15.15 -2.53
N ALA A 33 8.21 -14.38 -1.98
CA ALA A 33 7.60 -13.28 -2.70
C ALA A 33 8.61 -12.14 -2.96
N ALA A 34 8.55 -11.55 -4.15
CA ALA A 34 9.23 -10.30 -4.43
C ALA A 34 8.44 -9.14 -3.80
N TRP A 35 9.09 -8.01 -3.62
CA TRP A 35 8.53 -6.89 -2.85
C TRP A 35 8.56 -5.60 -3.62
N VAL A 36 7.44 -4.88 -3.64
CA VAL A 36 7.33 -3.51 -4.11
C VAL A 36 6.77 -2.67 -2.97
N ASP A 37 7.59 -1.77 -2.43
CA ASP A 37 7.20 -0.83 -1.38
C ASP A 37 6.80 0.49 -2.02
N ALA A 38 5.50 0.79 -2.04
CA ALA A 38 4.97 1.99 -2.65
C ALA A 38 5.46 3.27 -1.96
N ASP A 39 5.64 3.25 -0.64
CA ASP A 39 6.13 4.41 0.10
C ASP A 39 7.61 4.70 -0.23
N LEU A 40 8.45 3.68 -0.33
CA LEU A 40 9.84 3.84 -0.76
C LEU A 40 9.92 4.37 -2.18
N ILE A 41 9.08 3.90 -3.09
CA ILE A 41 9.01 4.39 -4.46
C ILE A 41 8.62 5.87 -4.47
N ALA A 42 7.60 6.25 -3.71
CA ALA A 42 7.18 7.64 -3.60
C ALA A 42 8.31 8.54 -3.08
N HIS A 43 9.04 8.07 -2.10
CA HIS A 43 10.18 8.76 -1.53
C HIS A 43 11.32 8.94 -2.55
N ASP A 44 11.63 7.87 -3.27
CA ASP A 44 12.67 7.87 -4.32
C ASP A 44 12.30 8.80 -5.48
N VAL A 45 11.05 8.79 -5.91
CA VAL A 45 10.56 9.70 -6.96
C VAL A 45 10.76 11.16 -6.54
N ALA A 46 10.37 11.52 -5.32
CA ALA A 46 10.54 12.88 -4.82
C ALA A 46 12.00 13.30 -4.71
N ASP A 47 12.90 12.38 -4.35
CA ASP A 47 14.32 12.68 -4.18
C ASP A 47 15.11 12.65 -5.48
N ASN A 48 14.80 11.74 -6.40
CA ASN A 48 15.70 11.40 -7.50
C ASN A 48 15.10 11.61 -8.89
N GLU A 49 13.78 11.80 -9.02
CA GLU A 49 13.15 12.05 -10.33
C GLU A 49 13.26 13.54 -10.68
N LYS A 50 14.24 13.88 -11.49
CA LYS A 50 14.59 15.28 -11.81
C LYS A 50 13.47 16.04 -12.50
N VAL A 51 12.73 15.39 -13.40
CA VAL A 51 11.63 16.06 -14.12
C VAL A 51 10.47 16.33 -13.16
N CYS A 52 10.16 15.41 -12.27
CA CYS A 52 9.16 15.62 -11.22
C CYS A 52 9.54 16.79 -10.32
N LEU A 53 10.80 16.85 -9.88
CA LEU A 53 11.29 17.92 -9.03
C LEU A 53 11.21 19.27 -9.73
N ALA A 54 11.53 19.33 -11.03
CA ALA A 54 11.37 20.54 -11.83
C ALA A 54 9.91 20.99 -11.92
N ASP A 55 8.97 20.07 -12.11
CA ASP A 55 7.54 20.38 -12.13
C ASP A 55 7.05 20.89 -10.76
N LEU A 56 7.54 20.31 -9.68
CA LEU A 56 7.23 20.79 -8.32
C LEU A 56 7.79 22.19 -8.08
N ALA A 57 9.00 22.48 -8.54
CA ALA A 57 9.61 23.80 -8.41
C ALA A 57 8.89 24.86 -9.23
N LEU A 58 8.36 24.51 -10.40
CA LEU A 58 7.52 25.41 -11.19
C LEU A 58 6.23 25.79 -10.46
N GLU A 59 5.63 24.85 -9.74
CA GLU A 59 4.38 25.07 -9.00
C GLU A 59 4.60 25.81 -7.67
N PHE A 60 5.60 25.36 -6.89
CA PHE A 60 5.81 25.80 -5.50
C PHE A 60 7.02 26.72 -5.33
N THR A 61 7.62 27.16 -6.41
CA THR A 61 8.84 27.96 -6.50
C THR A 61 10.12 27.22 -6.14
N ILE A 62 11.26 27.81 -6.47
CA ILE A 62 12.58 27.25 -6.18
C ILE A 62 12.90 27.20 -4.68
N ASP A 63 12.08 27.81 -3.84
CA ASP A 63 12.23 27.79 -2.38
C ASP A 63 12.14 26.38 -1.80
N ILE A 64 11.52 25.42 -2.52
CA ILE A 64 11.46 24.02 -2.12
C ILE A 64 12.76 23.26 -2.40
N LEU A 65 13.73 23.87 -3.05
CA LEU A 65 15.02 23.26 -3.37
C LEU A 65 16.09 23.68 -2.38
N ASN A 66 16.95 22.74 -2.03
CA ASN A 66 18.20 23.02 -1.34
C ASN A 66 19.22 23.68 -2.31
N VAL A 67 20.33 24.18 -1.79
CA VAL A 67 21.39 24.80 -2.59
C VAL A 67 21.96 23.83 -3.64
N ASP A 68 22.01 22.54 -3.31
CA ASP A 68 22.51 21.49 -4.19
C ASP A 68 21.47 21.02 -5.23
N GLY A 69 20.29 21.61 -5.25
CA GLY A 69 19.20 21.26 -6.18
C GLY A 69 18.31 20.11 -5.73
N THR A 70 18.57 19.52 -4.58
CA THR A 70 17.70 18.45 -4.01
C THR A 70 16.46 19.04 -3.35
N LEU A 71 15.42 18.19 -3.17
CA LEU A 71 14.18 18.60 -2.53
C LEU A 71 14.39 18.89 -1.04
N ASN A 72 13.92 20.05 -0.60
CA ASN A 72 13.76 20.36 0.82
C ASN A 72 12.36 19.94 1.27
N ARG A 73 12.25 18.72 1.81
CA ARG A 73 10.98 18.12 2.21
C ARG A 73 10.24 18.91 3.27
N LYS A 74 10.97 19.47 4.24
CA LYS A 74 10.38 20.26 5.30
C LYS A 74 9.71 21.51 4.76
N LYS A 75 10.36 22.19 3.84
CA LYS A 75 9.84 23.42 3.24
C LYS A 75 8.59 23.16 2.39
N LEU A 76 8.61 22.09 1.60
CA LEU A 76 7.44 21.66 0.84
C LEU A 76 6.28 21.28 1.77
N ALA A 77 6.57 20.49 2.81
CA ALA A 77 5.58 20.11 3.83
C ALA A 77 4.94 21.34 4.49
N ASP A 78 5.73 22.34 4.86
CA ASP A 78 5.26 23.58 5.47
C ASP A 78 4.32 24.36 4.53
N ILE A 79 4.60 24.33 3.23
CA ILE A 79 3.77 25.01 2.22
C ILE A 79 2.40 24.32 2.07
N VAL A 80 2.36 22.99 2.06
CA VAL A 80 1.14 22.24 1.73
C VAL A 80 0.34 21.79 2.95
N PHE A 81 0.94 21.76 4.13
CA PHE A 81 0.33 21.17 5.34
C PHE A 81 -0.97 21.87 5.77
N HIS A 82 -1.05 23.19 5.63
CA HIS A 82 -2.22 23.98 6.02
C HIS A 82 -3.09 24.44 4.85
N ASP A 83 -2.79 23.97 3.65
CA ASP A 83 -3.50 24.38 2.44
C ASP A 83 -3.91 23.15 1.63
N LYS A 84 -5.19 22.78 1.74
CA LYS A 84 -5.74 21.59 1.06
C LYS A 84 -5.64 21.67 -0.47
N ALA A 85 -5.76 22.87 -1.04
CA ALA A 85 -5.64 23.06 -2.47
C ALA A 85 -4.20 22.82 -2.95
N LYS A 86 -3.22 23.30 -2.20
CA LYS A 86 -1.80 23.08 -2.49
C LYS A 86 -1.40 21.62 -2.32
N LEU A 87 -1.91 20.95 -1.27
CA LEU A 87 -1.68 19.52 -1.08
C LEU A 87 -2.25 18.69 -2.24
N ARG A 88 -3.44 19.03 -2.69
CA ARG A 88 -4.06 18.39 -3.86
C ARG A 88 -3.20 18.59 -5.10
N ARG A 89 -2.70 19.81 -5.31
CA ARG A 89 -1.85 20.13 -6.46
C ARG A 89 -0.52 19.37 -6.42
N LEU A 90 0.09 19.26 -5.23
CA LEU A 90 1.27 18.42 -5.03
C LEU A 90 1.01 16.98 -5.48
N ASN A 91 -0.09 16.39 -5.02
CA ASN A 91 -0.45 15.03 -5.37
C ASN A 91 -0.71 14.84 -6.86
N GLU A 92 -1.39 15.80 -7.51
CA GLU A 92 -1.63 15.79 -8.95
C GLU A 92 -0.33 15.78 -9.76
N ILE A 93 0.69 16.49 -9.29
CA ILE A 93 1.99 16.58 -9.97
C ILE A 93 2.81 15.31 -9.74
N ILE A 94 2.95 14.86 -8.49
CA ILE A 94 3.85 13.76 -8.14
C ILE A 94 3.28 12.38 -8.50
N PHE A 95 1.97 12.22 -8.41
CA PHE A 95 1.30 10.93 -8.51
C PHE A 95 1.56 10.19 -9.83
N PRO A 96 1.51 10.85 -11.00
CA PRO A 96 1.84 10.17 -12.28
C PRO A 96 3.24 9.59 -12.32
N TYR A 97 4.21 10.24 -11.68
CA TYR A 97 5.60 9.74 -11.61
C TYR A 97 5.70 8.50 -10.71
N ILE A 98 4.98 8.51 -9.58
CA ILE A 98 4.93 7.37 -8.66
C ILE A 98 4.28 6.16 -9.35
N ILE A 99 3.18 6.36 -10.04
CA ILE A 99 2.47 5.29 -10.75
C ILE A 99 3.37 4.66 -11.83
N ARG A 100 4.05 5.48 -12.62
CA ARG A 100 4.97 4.96 -13.65
C ARG A 100 6.12 4.15 -13.03
N ALA A 101 6.64 4.60 -11.89
CA ALA A 101 7.69 3.89 -11.17
C ALA A 101 7.20 2.55 -10.61
N ILE A 102 5.97 2.49 -10.06
CA ILE A 102 5.35 1.25 -9.61
C ILE A 102 5.14 0.29 -10.77
N GLU A 103 4.58 0.76 -11.88
CA GLU A 103 4.36 -0.06 -13.08
C GLU A 103 5.68 -0.63 -13.62
N ALA A 104 6.72 0.18 -13.68
CA ALA A 104 8.04 -0.25 -14.13
C ALA A 104 8.63 -1.34 -13.22
N GLU A 105 8.49 -1.20 -11.91
CA GLU A 105 8.99 -2.16 -10.95
C GLU A 105 8.22 -3.49 -11.01
N LEU A 106 6.89 -3.42 -11.14
CA LEU A 106 6.07 -4.62 -11.34
C LEU A 106 6.44 -5.33 -12.64
N ALA A 107 6.64 -4.60 -13.73
CA ALA A 107 7.04 -5.16 -15.01
C ALA A 107 8.41 -5.84 -14.93
N ARG A 108 9.37 -5.22 -14.24
CA ARG A 108 10.70 -5.78 -14.02
C ARG A 108 10.64 -7.10 -13.27
N LEU A 109 9.88 -7.15 -12.19
CA LEU A 109 9.75 -8.35 -11.36
C LEU A 109 8.98 -9.47 -12.08
N ARG A 110 7.96 -9.12 -12.87
CA ARG A 110 7.28 -10.10 -13.74
C ARG A 110 8.24 -10.72 -14.76
N ALA A 111 9.10 -9.89 -15.38
CA ALA A 111 10.09 -10.36 -16.36
C ALA A 111 11.15 -11.28 -15.73
N GLU A 112 11.47 -11.08 -14.45
CA GLU A 112 12.36 -11.95 -13.68
C GLU A 112 11.72 -13.31 -13.33
N GLY A 113 10.41 -13.48 -13.53
CA GLY A 113 9.72 -14.75 -13.35
C GLY A 113 9.29 -15.04 -11.91
N HIS A 114 9.14 -14.03 -11.07
CA HIS A 114 8.63 -14.21 -9.71
C HIS A 114 7.19 -14.71 -9.74
N HIS A 115 6.89 -15.73 -8.93
CA HIS A 115 5.54 -16.27 -8.81
C HIS A 115 4.63 -15.32 -8.03
N TYR A 116 5.12 -14.76 -6.95
CA TYR A 116 4.40 -13.78 -6.13
C TYR A 116 5.17 -12.47 -6.06
N ILE A 117 4.45 -11.36 -6.24
CA ILE A 117 4.94 -10.00 -6.00
C ILE A 117 4.00 -9.36 -4.98
N VAL A 118 4.54 -8.89 -3.88
CA VAL A 118 3.78 -8.12 -2.89
C VAL A 118 3.89 -6.64 -3.24
N LEU A 119 2.76 -6.00 -3.48
CA LEU A 119 2.65 -4.53 -3.56
C LEU A 119 2.19 -4.03 -2.19
N ASP A 120 3.14 -3.53 -1.42
CA ASP A 120 2.91 -2.99 -0.07
C ASP A 120 2.59 -1.50 -0.15
N ALA A 121 1.37 -1.14 0.21
CA ALA A 121 0.93 0.24 0.19
C ALA A 121 -0.09 0.51 1.30
N PRO A 122 0.22 1.40 2.27
CA PRO A 122 -0.75 1.78 3.30
C PRO A 122 -2.02 2.40 2.71
N THR A 123 -1.89 3.13 1.61
CA THR A 123 -2.99 3.80 0.90
C THR A 123 -3.33 3.12 -0.41
N LEU A 124 -3.36 1.79 -0.42
CA LEU A 124 -3.56 0.98 -1.62
C LEU A 124 -4.85 1.36 -2.37
N PHE A 125 -5.95 1.49 -1.65
CA PHE A 125 -7.26 1.80 -2.24
C PHE A 125 -7.38 3.29 -2.61
N GLU A 126 -6.96 4.18 -1.73
CA GLU A 126 -7.04 5.64 -1.94
C GLU A 126 -6.22 6.07 -3.15
N SER A 127 -5.09 5.42 -3.39
CA SER A 127 -4.22 5.70 -4.54
C SER A 127 -4.69 5.06 -5.85
N GLY A 128 -5.67 4.15 -5.79
CA GLY A 128 -6.09 3.36 -6.95
C GLY A 128 -5.10 2.28 -7.37
N CYS A 129 -4.08 2.00 -6.55
CA CYS A 129 -3.07 0.97 -6.85
C CYS A 129 -3.60 -0.46 -6.67
N ASP A 130 -4.78 -0.61 -6.06
CA ASP A 130 -5.49 -1.88 -5.99
C ASP A 130 -5.76 -2.48 -7.38
N ARG A 131 -5.87 -1.65 -8.41
CA ARG A 131 -6.04 -2.11 -9.81
C ARG A 131 -4.88 -2.97 -10.33
N TYR A 132 -3.71 -2.88 -9.73
CA TYR A 132 -2.54 -3.70 -10.11
C TYR A 132 -2.51 -5.05 -9.42
N CYS A 133 -3.41 -5.29 -8.48
CA CYS A 133 -3.41 -6.47 -7.63
C CYS A 133 -4.38 -7.52 -8.12
N ASP A 134 -3.90 -8.76 -8.20
CA ASP A 134 -4.74 -9.93 -8.47
C ASP A 134 -5.51 -10.34 -7.23
N VAL A 135 -4.91 -10.16 -6.07
CA VAL A 135 -5.50 -10.48 -4.77
C VAL A 135 -5.03 -9.45 -3.75
N ILE A 136 -5.90 -9.10 -2.80
CA ILE A 136 -5.60 -8.09 -1.77
C ILE A 136 -5.80 -8.69 -0.39
N ILE A 137 -4.77 -8.52 0.44
CA ILE A 137 -4.77 -8.85 1.87
C ILE A 137 -4.77 -7.54 2.65
N SER A 138 -5.75 -7.35 3.51
CA SER A 138 -5.77 -6.26 4.49
C SER A 138 -5.54 -6.79 5.89
N VAL A 139 -4.71 -6.11 6.66
CA VAL A 139 -4.42 -6.45 8.05
C VAL A 139 -5.12 -5.45 8.95
N VAL A 140 -5.94 -5.95 9.87
CA VAL A 140 -6.71 -5.16 10.82
C VAL A 140 -6.45 -5.66 12.24
N ALA A 141 -6.71 -4.82 13.23
CA ALA A 141 -6.61 -5.19 14.63
C ALA A 141 -7.51 -4.29 15.48
N ASP A 142 -7.79 -4.73 16.70
CA ASP A 142 -8.54 -3.94 17.66
C ASP A 142 -7.83 -2.62 17.95
N GLU A 143 -8.64 -1.59 18.15
CA GLU A 143 -8.17 -0.21 18.33
C GLU A 143 -7.16 -0.07 19.48
N GLN A 144 -7.44 -0.72 20.61
CA GLN A 144 -6.57 -0.68 21.79
C GLN A 144 -5.19 -1.31 21.52
N LEU A 145 -5.17 -2.41 20.82
CA LEU A 145 -3.91 -3.07 20.43
C LEU A 145 -3.11 -2.21 19.45
N ARG A 146 -3.79 -1.60 18.49
CA ARG A 146 -3.16 -0.68 17.54
C ARG A 146 -2.56 0.53 18.24
N LEU A 147 -3.28 1.11 19.16
CA LEU A 147 -2.82 2.23 19.99
C LEU A 147 -1.55 1.88 20.74
N GLN A 148 -1.52 0.74 21.44
CA GLN A 148 -0.34 0.28 22.17
C GLN A 148 0.87 0.06 21.26
N ARG A 149 0.65 -0.54 20.09
CA ARG A 149 1.72 -0.80 19.12
C ARG A 149 2.31 0.49 18.55
N ILE A 150 1.47 1.47 18.24
CA ILE A 150 1.90 2.77 17.73
C ILE A 150 2.69 3.52 18.80
N LEU A 151 2.21 3.55 20.04
CA LEU A 151 2.91 4.20 21.15
C LEU A 151 4.29 3.59 21.40
N GLY A 152 4.40 2.27 21.31
CA GLY A 152 5.66 1.57 21.52
C GLY A 152 6.69 1.75 20.38
N ARG A 153 6.21 1.94 19.15
CA ARG A 153 7.06 1.98 17.95
C ARG A 153 7.47 3.39 17.54
N ASP A 154 6.53 4.32 17.53
CA ASP A 154 6.70 5.59 16.83
C ASP A 154 7.05 6.77 17.72
N GLY A 155 7.19 6.56 19.05
CA GLY A 155 7.53 7.61 20.00
C GLY A 155 6.51 8.75 20.07
N LEU A 156 5.27 8.49 19.68
CA LEU A 156 4.18 9.46 19.68
C LEU A 156 3.62 9.65 21.08
N THR A 157 3.03 10.83 21.32
CA THR A 157 2.17 11.03 22.49
C THR A 157 0.88 10.22 22.33
N HIS A 158 0.19 9.99 23.44
CA HIS A 158 -1.10 9.29 23.43
C HIS A 158 -2.13 10.00 22.52
N GLU A 159 -2.18 11.32 22.59
CA GLU A 159 -3.07 12.14 21.75
C GLU A 159 -2.76 12.03 20.27
N GLU A 160 -1.47 12.08 19.90
CA GLU A 160 -1.02 11.91 18.52
C GLU A 160 -1.35 10.52 17.96
N ALA A 161 -1.14 9.49 18.76
CA ALA A 161 -1.47 8.12 18.39
C ALA A 161 -2.98 7.92 18.19
N GLU A 162 -3.81 8.44 19.11
CA GLU A 162 -5.26 8.41 18.97
C GLU A 162 -5.74 9.14 17.72
N ALA A 163 -5.19 10.34 17.46
CA ALA A 163 -5.53 11.10 16.26
C ALA A 163 -5.21 10.33 14.99
N ARG A 164 -4.08 9.64 14.95
CA ARG A 164 -3.69 8.80 13.83
C ARG A 164 -4.67 7.64 13.61
N ILE A 165 -5.12 7.00 14.67
CA ILE A 165 -6.12 5.92 14.61
C ILE A 165 -7.46 6.44 14.12
N GLN A 166 -7.94 7.57 14.64
CA GLN A 166 -9.21 8.16 14.26
C GLN A 166 -9.23 8.66 12.81
N ALA A 167 -8.08 9.03 12.25
CA ALA A 167 -7.95 9.44 10.86
C ALA A 167 -8.01 8.25 9.88
N GLN A 168 -7.88 7.03 10.36
CA GLN A 168 -7.91 5.82 9.54
C GLN A 168 -9.32 5.35 9.27
N HIS A 169 -9.48 4.58 8.18
CA HIS A 169 -10.73 3.90 7.89
C HIS A 169 -11.01 2.81 8.92
N ARG A 170 -12.28 2.53 9.12
CA ARG A 170 -12.75 1.42 9.95
C ARG A 170 -12.51 0.08 9.24
N GLU A 171 -12.54 -1.00 10.00
CA GLU A 171 -12.38 -2.37 9.51
C GLU A 171 -13.30 -2.68 8.32
N SER A 172 -14.56 -2.24 8.37
CA SER A 172 -15.54 -2.45 7.30
C SER A 172 -15.10 -1.93 5.93
N TYR A 173 -14.32 -0.86 5.89
CA TYR A 173 -13.73 -0.32 4.66
C TYR A 173 -12.82 -1.36 3.98
N TYR A 174 -11.98 -2.02 4.75
CA TYR A 174 -11.04 -3.04 4.27
C TYR A 174 -11.76 -4.34 3.92
N VAL A 175 -12.72 -4.75 4.73
CA VAL A 175 -13.52 -5.97 4.49
C VAL A 175 -14.22 -5.92 3.13
N ARG A 176 -14.80 -4.79 2.79
CA ARG A 176 -15.53 -4.62 1.52
C ARG A 176 -14.61 -4.61 0.29
N ARG A 177 -13.36 -4.20 0.45
CA ARG A 177 -12.42 -3.96 -0.66
C ARG A 177 -11.38 -5.04 -0.86
N SER A 178 -11.23 -5.95 0.09
CA SER A 178 -10.17 -6.95 0.12
C SER A 178 -10.67 -8.33 -0.25
N ASP A 179 -9.77 -9.19 -0.70
CA ASP A 179 -10.02 -10.61 -0.87
C ASP A 179 -9.94 -11.35 0.46
N PHE A 180 -8.93 -11.01 1.26
CA PHE A 180 -8.70 -11.60 2.57
C PHE A 180 -8.46 -10.49 3.59
N VAL A 181 -9.02 -10.67 4.78
CA VAL A 181 -8.77 -9.80 5.92
C VAL A 181 -8.16 -10.63 7.04
N ILE A 182 -6.99 -10.24 7.50
CA ILE A 182 -6.30 -10.88 8.59
C ILE A 182 -6.45 -10.02 9.84
N GLU A 183 -7.13 -10.55 10.85
CA GLU A 183 -7.22 -9.93 12.17
C GLU A 183 -6.01 -10.32 13.00
N ASN A 184 -5.25 -9.32 13.46
CA ASN A 184 -4.05 -9.52 14.26
C ASN A 184 -4.29 -9.08 15.70
N ASN A 185 -5.15 -9.82 16.42
CA ASN A 185 -5.51 -9.55 17.80
C ASN A 185 -4.84 -10.51 18.81
N ASP A 186 -4.05 -11.45 18.32
CA ASP A 186 -3.44 -12.52 19.11
C ASP A 186 -1.91 -12.52 19.00
N THR A 187 -1.32 -13.68 19.14
CA THR A 187 0.13 -13.88 19.08
C THR A 187 0.67 -13.85 17.65
N VAL A 188 1.99 -13.68 17.53
CA VAL A 188 2.71 -13.78 16.24
C VAL A 188 2.53 -15.17 15.64
N ASP A 189 2.55 -16.23 16.45
CA ASP A 189 2.35 -17.61 15.97
C ASP A 189 0.96 -17.77 15.33
N THR A 190 -0.07 -17.25 15.97
CA THR A 190 -1.44 -17.24 15.42
C THR A 190 -1.51 -16.46 14.11
N LEU A 191 -0.83 -15.31 14.05
CA LEU A 191 -0.76 -14.50 12.84
C LEU A 191 -0.12 -15.28 11.68
N CYS A 192 0.99 -15.95 11.94
CA CYS A 192 1.68 -16.77 10.93
C CYS A 192 0.80 -17.91 10.40
N LEU A 193 -0.01 -18.54 11.25
CA LEU A 193 -0.98 -19.54 10.83
C LEU A 193 -2.07 -18.96 9.93
N LYS A 194 -2.56 -17.78 10.24
CA LYS A 194 -3.53 -17.06 9.40
C LYS A 194 -2.94 -16.72 8.02
N VAL A 195 -1.69 -16.28 7.98
CA VAL A 195 -0.99 -16.01 6.72
C VAL A 195 -0.85 -17.29 5.90
N ALA A 196 -0.46 -18.40 6.53
CA ALA A 196 -0.33 -19.70 5.86
C ALA A 196 -1.66 -20.14 5.23
N GLU A 197 -2.76 -20.00 5.94
CA GLU A 197 -4.10 -20.33 5.45
C GLU A 197 -4.47 -19.47 4.24
N VAL A 198 -4.28 -18.15 4.34
CA VAL A 198 -4.56 -17.23 3.24
C VAL A 198 -3.72 -17.59 2.00
N MET A 199 -2.43 -17.86 2.18
CA MET A 199 -1.55 -18.22 1.07
C MET A 199 -1.96 -19.54 0.42
N SER A 200 -2.40 -20.51 1.19
CA SER A 200 -2.93 -21.75 0.65
C SER A 200 -4.15 -21.51 -0.25
N ARG A 201 -5.06 -20.64 0.17
CA ARG A 201 -6.24 -20.28 -0.61
C ARG A 201 -5.87 -19.50 -1.89
N ILE A 202 -4.92 -18.59 -1.80
CA ILE A 202 -4.39 -17.87 -2.97
C ILE A 202 -3.78 -18.85 -3.98
N GLU A 203 -3.01 -19.81 -3.49
CA GLU A 203 -2.30 -20.80 -4.32
C GLU A 203 -3.27 -21.73 -5.04
N THR A 204 -4.42 -22.05 -4.44
CA THR A 204 -5.48 -22.83 -5.07
C THR A 204 -6.36 -22.03 -6.02
N GLY A 205 -6.08 -20.74 -6.18
CA GLY A 205 -6.75 -19.88 -7.16
C GLY A 205 -7.99 -19.15 -6.65
N GLU A 206 -8.23 -19.13 -5.34
CA GLU A 206 -9.35 -18.36 -4.79
C GLU A 206 -9.16 -16.85 -5.02
N ARG A 207 -10.22 -16.21 -5.53
CA ARG A 207 -10.26 -14.77 -5.83
C ARG A 207 -11.59 -14.19 -5.35
N PRO A 208 -11.77 -13.97 -4.03
CA PRO A 208 -13.07 -13.59 -3.46
C PRO A 208 -13.67 -12.32 -4.04
N ARG A 209 -12.86 -11.29 -4.34
CA ARG A 209 -13.37 -10.06 -4.97
C ARG A 209 -14.00 -10.33 -6.35
N GLN A 210 -13.35 -11.15 -7.16
CA GLN A 210 -13.84 -11.51 -8.49
C GLN A 210 -15.17 -12.28 -8.38
N GLN A 211 -15.28 -13.18 -7.39
CA GLN A 211 -16.51 -13.93 -7.13
C GLN A 211 -17.66 -13.00 -6.75
N ARG A 212 -17.41 -12.04 -5.83
CA ARG A 212 -18.42 -11.05 -5.44
C ARG A 212 -18.88 -10.20 -6.60
N GLN A 213 -17.96 -9.74 -7.44
CA GLN A 213 -18.28 -8.94 -8.64
C GLN A 213 -19.12 -9.73 -9.64
N ALA A 214 -18.82 -11.01 -9.84
CA ALA A 214 -19.60 -11.89 -10.73
C ALA A 214 -21.01 -12.13 -10.19
N GLU A 215 -21.18 -12.31 -8.89
CA GLU A 215 -22.48 -12.49 -8.23
C GLU A 215 -23.31 -11.21 -8.32
N GLU A 216 -22.73 -10.04 -8.07
CA GLU A 216 -23.38 -8.74 -8.22
C GLU A 216 -23.86 -8.50 -9.66
N ALA A 217 -23.02 -8.79 -10.66
CA ALA A 217 -23.36 -8.66 -12.06
C ALA A 217 -24.53 -9.59 -12.45
N GLN A 218 -24.58 -10.81 -11.91
CA GLN A 218 -25.69 -11.75 -12.13
C GLN A 218 -26.99 -11.26 -11.49
N GLN A 219 -26.92 -10.65 -10.30
CA GLN A 219 -28.09 -10.08 -9.64
C GLN A 219 -28.65 -8.89 -10.42
N GLU A 220 -27.79 -8.00 -10.91
CA GLU A 220 -28.20 -6.86 -11.75
C GLU A 220 -28.84 -7.32 -13.07
N ALA A 221 -28.32 -8.37 -13.67
CA ALA A 221 -28.90 -8.93 -14.92
C ALA A 221 -30.28 -9.58 -14.74
N ARG A 222 -30.68 -9.91 -13.49
CA ARG A 222 -31.99 -10.51 -13.17
C ARG A 222 -33.08 -9.47 -12.90
N HIS A 223 -32.75 -8.20 -12.79
CA HIS A 223 -33.64 -7.07 -12.59
C HIS A 223 -33.69 -6.19 -13.82
#